data_e8cb13628a300acde4aa7640e6b664e7
#
_entry.id   e8cb13628a300acde4aa7640e6b664e7
#
_cell.length_a   1.000
_cell.length_b   1.000
_cell.length_c   1.000
_cell.angle_alpha   90.00
_cell.angle_beta   90.00
_cell.angle_gamma   90.00
#
_symmetry.space_group_name_H-M   'P 1'
#
loop_
_entity.id
_entity.type
_entity.pdbx_description
1 polymer ?
#
loop_
_entity_poly.entity_id
_entity_poly.type
_entity_poly.pdbx_seq_one_letter_code
_entity_poly.pdbx_strand_id
1 'polypeptide(L)'
;MALKRLAEAWGLGPYDALALMGASGRDLSALVWTDDQLLRITYLVELEKALIELNPKFGIPHWIATPKPGPFFEGNSPLQMMTATTRDLAVLLRQVGLWNAGSSGRVPTGG
;
A
#
# COMPACT_ATOMS: atom_id res chain seq x y z
N MET A 1 12.55 6.30 -10.59
CA MET A 1 12.04 4.97 -10.26
C MET A 1 10.67 5.09 -9.63
N ALA A 2 9.73 4.27 -10.06
CA ALA A 2 8.33 4.37 -9.62
C ALA A 2 8.16 4.21 -8.11
N LEU A 3 8.91 3.29 -7.50
CA LEU A 3 8.83 3.04 -6.06
C LEU A 3 9.25 4.27 -5.25
N LYS A 4 10.32 4.94 -5.67
CA LYS A 4 10.79 6.13 -4.96
C LYS A 4 9.74 7.23 -5.01
N ARG A 5 9.16 7.47 -6.18
CA ARG A 5 8.11 8.47 -6.36
C ARG A 5 6.89 8.14 -5.51
N LEU A 6 6.51 6.87 -5.48
CA LEU A 6 5.36 6.41 -4.69
C LEU A 6 5.62 6.59 -3.19
N ALA A 7 6.79 6.22 -2.74
CA ALA A 7 7.16 6.38 -1.33
C ALA A 7 7.14 7.86 -0.92
N GLU A 8 7.66 8.75 -1.76
CA GLU A 8 7.62 10.19 -1.51
C GLU A 8 6.18 10.69 -1.46
N ALA A 9 5.34 10.25 -2.40
CA ALA A 9 3.94 10.65 -2.44
C ALA A 9 3.17 10.19 -1.21
N TRP A 10 3.56 9.05 -0.63
CA TRP A 10 2.92 8.49 0.56
C TRP A 10 3.57 8.94 1.87
N GLY A 11 4.57 9.81 1.81
CA GLY A 11 5.24 10.31 2.99
C GLY A 11 6.11 9.28 3.69
N LEU A 12 6.62 8.29 2.96
CA LEU A 12 7.38 7.19 3.53
C LEU A 12 8.88 7.44 3.43
N GLY A 13 9.61 7.05 4.49
CA GLY A 13 11.05 7.11 4.50
C GLY A 13 11.67 5.92 3.77
N PRO A 14 13.02 5.90 3.66
CA PRO A 14 13.71 4.83 2.92
C PRO A 14 13.52 3.44 3.54
N TYR A 15 13.41 3.33 4.85
CA TYR A 15 13.18 2.03 5.49
C TYR A 15 11.80 1.48 5.17
N ASP A 16 10.79 2.34 5.14
CA ASP A 16 9.43 1.93 4.78
C ASP A 16 9.38 1.51 3.31
N ALA A 17 10.08 2.23 2.44
CA ALA A 17 10.14 1.88 1.03
C ALA A 17 10.77 0.50 0.83
N LEU A 18 11.85 0.19 1.55
CA LEU A 18 12.46 -1.14 1.51
C LEU A 18 11.50 -2.21 2.03
N ALA A 19 10.78 -1.91 3.11
CA ALA A 19 9.80 -2.84 3.67
C ALA A 19 8.67 -3.15 2.68
N LEU A 20 8.24 -2.16 1.91
CA LEU A 20 7.23 -2.38 0.86
C LEU A 20 7.71 -3.38 -0.18
N MET A 21 9.00 -3.45 -0.41
CA MET A 21 9.60 -4.39 -1.36
C MET A 21 9.91 -5.75 -0.75
N GLY A 22 9.65 -5.92 0.54
CA GLY A 22 10.02 -7.15 1.22
C GLY A 22 11.53 -7.28 1.38
N ALA A 23 12.26 -6.19 1.27
CA ALA A 23 13.70 -6.16 1.43
C ALA A 23 14.06 -5.60 2.80
N SER A 24 15.16 -6.03 3.36
CA SER A 24 15.64 -5.52 4.63
C SER A 24 17.14 -5.27 4.54
N GLY A 25 17.58 -4.11 5.03
CA GLY A 25 18.99 -3.78 5.08
C GLY A 25 19.68 -3.64 3.73
N ARG A 26 18.93 -3.57 2.65
CA ARG A 26 19.46 -3.43 1.31
C ARG A 26 19.22 -2.04 0.76
N ASP A 27 20.15 -1.61 -0.08
CA ASP A 27 20.02 -0.35 -0.78
C ASP A 27 19.02 -0.46 -1.92
N LEU A 28 18.18 0.55 -2.09
CA LEU A 28 17.25 0.63 -3.21
C LEU A 28 17.96 0.69 -4.56
N SER A 29 19.27 1.00 -4.56
CA SER A 29 20.06 1.00 -5.76
C SER A 29 20.50 -0.39 -6.21
N ALA A 30 20.19 -1.43 -5.44
CA ALA A 30 20.46 -2.79 -5.85
C ALA A 30 19.78 -3.06 -7.19
N LEU A 31 20.55 -3.59 -8.14
CA LEU A 31 20.11 -3.66 -9.54
C LEU A 31 19.33 -4.91 -9.86
N VAL A 32 19.37 -5.92 -9.00
CA VAL A 32 18.70 -7.20 -9.28
C VAL A 32 17.46 -7.30 -8.42
N TRP A 33 16.31 -7.27 -9.07
CA TRP A 33 15.03 -7.43 -8.41
C TRP A 33 14.55 -8.86 -8.59
N THR A 34 14.02 -9.47 -7.53
CA THR A 34 13.39 -10.79 -7.63
C THR A 34 12.03 -10.67 -8.31
N ASP A 35 11.51 -11.80 -8.79
CA ASP A 35 10.17 -11.82 -9.38
C ASP A 35 9.12 -11.34 -8.38
N ASP A 36 9.26 -11.71 -7.10
CA ASP A 36 8.36 -11.26 -6.05
C ASP A 36 8.43 -9.74 -5.88
N GLN A 37 9.62 -9.15 -5.94
CA GLN A 37 9.78 -7.71 -5.82
C GLN A 37 9.16 -6.97 -6.99
N LEU A 38 9.32 -7.49 -8.20
CA LEU A 38 8.67 -6.93 -9.38
C LEU A 38 7.15 -7.00 -9.26
N LEU A 39 6.64 -8.10 -8.75
CA LEU A 39 5.21 -8.26 -8.51
C LEU A 39 4.72 -7.25 -7.47
N ARG A 40 5.47 -7.03 -6.40
CA ARG A 40 5.13 -6.02 -5.40
C ARG A 40 5.06 -4.61 -6.00
N ILE A 41 6.01 -4.26 -6.85
CA ILE A 41 5.99 -2.96 -7.54
C ILE A 41 4.71 -2.81 -8.35
N THR A 42 4.35 -3.84 -9.10
CA THR A 42 3.13 -3.82 -9.90
C THR A 42 1.90 -3.60 -9.02
N TYR A 43 1.80 -4.33 -7.92
CA TYR A 43 0.68 -4.17 -6.98
C TYR A 43 0.66 -2.79 -6.35
N LEU A 44 1.82 -2.26 -5.98
CA LEU A 44 1.90 -0.94 -5.35
C LEU A 44 1.48 0.17 -6.32
N VAL A 45 1.87 0.09 -7.58
CA VAL A 45 1.44 1.06 -8.60
C VAL A 45 -0.06 0.99 -8.80
N GLU A 46 -0.63 -0.20 -8.89
CA GLU A 46 -2.07 -0.37 -9.04
C GLU A 46 -2.82 0.09 -7.77
N LEU A 47 -2.24 -0.16 -6.61
CA LEU A 47 -2.83 0.28 -5.35
C LEU A 47 -2.84 1.82 -5.26
N GLU A 48 -1.78 2.48 -5.72
CA GLU A 48 -1.75 3.94 -5.77
C GLU A 48 -2.92 4.47 -6.59
N LYS A 49 -3.13 3.90 -7.77
CA LYS A 49 -4.25 4.30 -8.63
C LYS A 49 -5.60 4.10 -7.92
N ALA A 50 -5.75 2.96 -7.27
CA ALA A 50 -6.98 2.64 -6.56
C ALA A 50 -7.21 3.57 -5.36
N LEU A 51 -6.15 3.94 -4.65
CA LEU A 51 -6.26 4.87 -3.51
C LEU A 51 -6.57 6.29 -3.96
N ILE A 52 -6.04 6.71 -5.10
CA ILE A 52 -6.38 8.01 -5.68
C ILE A 52 -7.88 8.05 -5.99
N GLU A 53 -8.41 6.98 -6.56
CA GLU A 53 -9.84 6.86 -6.85
C GLU A 53 -10.68 6.83 -5.57
N LEU A 54 -10.22 6.10 -4.55
CA LEU A 54 -10.89 6.02 -3.25
C LEU A 54 -10.95 7.38 -2.55
N ASN A 55 -9.92 8.18 -2.76
CA ASN A 55 -9.82 9.56 -2.26
C ASN A 55 -10.08 9.66 -0.75
N PRO A 56 -9.24 9.06 0.10
CA PRO A 56 -9.43 9.10 1.55
C PRO A 56 -9.50 10.53 2.08
N LYS A 57 -10.34 10.75 3.06
CA LYS A 57 -10.66 12.08 3.58
C LYS A 57 -9.43 12.89 4.00
N PHE A 58 -8.48 12.26 4.67
CA PHE A 58 -7.28 12.96 5.17
C PHE A 58 -6.04 12.67 4.32
N GLY A 59 -6.23 12.15 3.12
CA GLY A 59 -5.14 11.85 2.21
C GLY A 59 -4.59 10.43 2.36
N ILE A 60 -3.88 9.99 1.33
CA ILE A 60 -3.32 8.64 1.29
C ILE A 60 -2.30 8.39 2.41
N PRO A 61 -1.33 9.30 2.68
CA PRO A 61 -0.35 9.06 3.74
C PRO A 61 -1.01 8.81 5.11
N HIS A 62 -2.01 9.56 5.45
CA HIS A 62 -2.74 9.38 6.69
C HIS A 62 -3.50 8.06 6.70
N TRP A 63 -4.19 7.75 5.61
CA TRP A 63 -5.01 6.56 5.51
C TRP A 63 -4.21 5.27 5.67
N ILE A 64 -3.05 5.18 4.98
CA ILE A 64 -2.23 3.97 5.05
C ILE A 64 -1.55 3.78 6.40
N ALA A 65 -1.28 4.88 7.11
CA ALA A 65 -0.57 4.83 8.40
C ALA A 65 -1.49 4.61 9.59
N THR A 66 -2.80 4.78 9.43
CA THR A 66 -3.74 4.73 10.54
C THR A 66 -4.29 3.31 10.74
N PRO A 67 -4.12 2.72 11.94
CA PRO A 67 -4.76 1.43 12.25
C PRO A 67 -6.27 1.54 12.12
N LYS A 68 -6.90 0.50 11.63
CA LYS A 68 -8.33 0.49 11.36
C LYS A 68 -9.03 -0.66 12.06
N PRO A 69 -10.18 -0.42 12.66
CA PRO A 69 -10.98 -1.49 13.24
C PRO A 69 -11.69 -2.28 12.15
N GLY A 70 -12.30 -3.37 12.56
CA GLY A 70 -13.16 -4.12 11.69
C GLY A 70 -12.55 -5.43 11.23
N PRO A 71 -13.38 -6.27 10.58
CA PRO A 71 -12.97 -7.64 10.27
C PRO A 71 -11.86 -7.74 9.24
N PHE A 72 -11.72 -6.77 8.36
CA PHE A 72 -10.69 -6.85 7.33
C PHE A 72 -9.30 -6.51 7.87
N PHE A 73 -9.18 -5.37 8.56
CA PHE A 73 -7.88 -4.89 9.05
C PHE A 73 -7.50 -5.45 10.43
N GLU A 74 -8.48 -5.81 11.23
CA GLU A 74 -8.26 -6.37 12.57
C GLU A 74 -7.35 -5.52 13.45
N GLY A 75 -7.47 -4.19 13.35
CA GLY A 75 -6.66 -3.27 14.12
C GLY A 75 -5.31 -2.92 13.50
N ASN A 76 -5.00 -3.49 12.36
CA ASN A 76 -3.76 -3.17 11.64
C ASN A 76 -3.95 -1.97 10.72
N SER A 77 -2.86 -1.28 10.41
CA SER A 77 -2.89 -0.26 9.39
C SER A 77 -2.73 -0.89 8.00
N PRO A 78 -3.21 -0.22 6.94
CA PRO A 78 -2.94 -0.70 5.58
C PRO A 78 -1.45 -0.86 5.30
N LEU A 79 -0.61 0.05 5.83
CA LEU A 79 0.83 -0.05 5.65
C LEU A 79 1.40 -1.33 6.26
N GLN A 80 0.91 -1.76 7.42
CA GLN A 80 1.31 -3.01 8.03
C GLN A 80 1.00 -4.21 7.13
N MET A 81 -0.17 -4.20 6.49
CA MET A 81 -0.51 -5.25 5.54
C MET A 81 0.39 -5.24 4.32
N MET A 82 0.69 -4.05 3.78
CA MET A 82 1.54 -3.92 2.60
C MET A 82 2.96 -4.41 2.84
N THR A 83 3.46 -4.26 4.06
CA THR A 83 4.83 -4.65 4.39
C THR A 83 4.95 -6.07 4.95
N ALA A 84 3.83 -6.71 5.25
CA ALA A 84 3.84 -8.06 5.82
C ALA A 84 4.21 -9.12 4.78
N THR A 85 3.34 -9.35 3.81
CA THR A 85 3.58 -10.34 2.75
C THR A 85 3.05 -9.81 1.41
N THR A 86 3.56 -10.38 0.33
CA THR A 86 3.06 -10.06 -1.01
C THR A 86 1.58 -10.44 -1.13
N ARG A 87 1.19 -11.53 -0.50
CA ARG A 87 -0.21 -11.96 -0.48
C ARG A 87 -1.11 -10.92 0.18
N ASP A 88 -0.67 -10.38 1.32
CA ASP A 88 -1.44 -9.38 2.05
C ASP A 88 -1.57 -8.09 1.22
N LEU A 89 -0.52 -7.72 0.52
CA LEU A 89 -0.56 -6.59 -0.41
C LEU A 89 -1.59 -6.82 -1.52
N ALA A 90 -1.61 -8.02 -2.09
CA ALA A 90 -2.58 -8.36 -3.13
C ALA A 90 -4.02 -8.35 -2.59
N VAL A 91 -4.22 -8.85 -1.38
CA VAL A 91 -5.52 -8.85 -0.73
C VAL A 91 -6.02 -7.42 -0.49
N LEU A 92 -5.14 -6.54 -0.03
CA LEU A 92 -5.47 -5.13 0.18
C LEU A 92 -5.86 -4.47 -1.14
N LEU A 93 -5.07 -4.68 -2.19
CA LEU A 93 -5.35 -4.13 -3.51
C LEU A 93 -6.75 -4.55 -3.99
N ARG A 94 -7.05 -5.83 -3.86
CA ARG A 94 -8.36 -6.37 -4.24
C ARG A 94 -9.48 -5.71 -3.45
N GLN A 95 -9.29 -5.56 -2.14
CA GLN A 95 -10.30 -4.99 -1.27
C GLN A 95 -10.59 -3.53 -1.61
N VAL A 96 -9.55 -2.74 -1.84
CA VAL A 96 -9.72 -1.34 -2.24
C VAL A 96 -10.45 -1.26 -3.58
N GLY A 97 -10.11 -2.15 -4.51
CA GLY A 97 -10.80 -2.23 -5.79
C GLY A 97 -12.30 -2.53 -5.62
N LEU A 98 -12.64 -3.44 -4.70
CA LEU A 98 -14.04 -3.76 -4.40
C LEU A 98 -14.78 -2.57 -3.79
N TRP A 99 -14.14 -1.85 -2.88
CA TRP A 99 -14.74 -0.65 -2.30
C TRP A 99 -15.02 0.40 -3.38
N ASN A 100 -14.07 0.62 -4.30
CA ASN A 100 -14.25 1.57 -5.39
C ASN A 100 -15.40 1.14 -6.32
N ALA A 101 -15.49 -0.15 -6.62
CA ALA A 101 -16.50 -0.66 -7.54
C ALA A 101 -17.91 -0.65 -6.96
N GLY A 102 -18.03 -0.94 -5.66
CA GLY A 102 -19.33 -1.12 -5.02
C GLY A 102 -19.78 0.03 -4.15
N SER A 103 -18.92 1.00 -3.93
CA SER A 103 -19.13 1.92 -2.80
C SER A 103 -19.94 3.16 -3.11
N SER A 104 -20.14 3.50 -4.36
CA SER A 104 -20.77 4.77 -4.70
C SER A 104 -20.12 5.95 -3.99
N GLY A 105 -18.81 5.89 -3.81
CA GLY A 105 -18.05 6.92 -3.15
C GLY A 105 -17.89 6.78 -1.65
N ARG A 106 -18.31 5.69 -1.08
CA ARG A 106 -18.14 5.46 0.36
C ARG A 106 -16.70 5.05 0.66
N VAL A 107 -16.09 5.77 1.58
CA VAL A 107 -14.79 5.41 2.11
C VAL A 107 -15.02 4.59 3.38
N PRO A 108 -14.25 3.50 3.60
CA PRO A 108 -14.38 2.71 4.83
C PRO A 108 -14.20 3.56 6.06
N THR A 109 -14.93 3.21 7.12
CA THR A 109 -14.88 3.91 8.39
C THR A 109 -13.44 3.91 8.91
N GLY A 110 -13.00 5.05 9.44
CA GLY A 110 -11.66 5.19 9.94
C GLY A 110 -10.68 5.68 8.88
N GLY A 111 -11.14 5.84 7.67
CA GLY A 111 -10.32 6.38 6.57
C GLY A 111 -10.43 7.87 6.43
#